data_cf655c7d5d5b3d604f85e3f457434f94
#
_entry.id   cf655c7d5d5b3d604f85e3f457434f94
#
_cell.length_a   1.000
_cell.length_b   1.000
_cell.length_c   1.000
_cell.angle_alpha   90.00
_cell.angle_beta   90.00
_cell.angle_gamma   90.00
#
_symmetry.space_group_name_H-M   'P 1'
#
loop_
_entity.id
_entity.type
_entity.pdbx_description
1 polymer ?
#
loop_
_entity_poly.entity_id
_entity_poly.type
_entity_poly.pdbx_seq_one_letter_code
_entity_poly.pdbx_strand_id
1 'polypeptide(L)'
;ALINQTENRAVLHTALRAKADAVINVEGVNVIPEVFEVKAKIKTFTNEVVSGIRKGYTGKTFTDVVNIGIGGSDLGPVMAVEALQFYKNHLNVHFVSNVDGDHANEIIKKLNPETTLFVIVSKTFTTQETLTNSETIRKWFLQSATQEDVAKHFVAVSTNMQKVTEFGINPDNVFPMWDWVGGRFSLWSAVGLSISLAVG
;
A
#
# COMPACT_ATOMS: atom_id res chain seq x y z
N ALA A 1 26.22 0.42 -0.60
CA ALA A 1 26.97 1.15 0.41
C ALA A 1 26.12 1.34 1.66
N LEU A 2 26.66 1.05 2.83
CA LEU A 2 26.03 1.29 4.14
C LEU A 2 26.25 2.77 4.52
N ILE A 3 25.49 3.67 3.94
CA ILE A 3 25.57 5.12 4.25
C ILE A 3 24.84 5.42 5.56
N ASN A 4 23.73 4.69 5.81
CA ASN A 4 22.98 4.83 7.05
C ASN A 4 23.59 3.95 8.15
N GLN A 5 24.53 4.52 8.91
CA GLN A 5 25.22 3.84 9.99
C GLN A 5 24.35 3.55 11.22
N THR A 6 23.30 4.36 11.43
CA THR A 6 22.41 4.20 12.59
C THR A 6 21.47 3.02 12.44
N GLU A 7 21.03 2.72 11.23
CA GLU A 7 20.13 1.59 10.94
C GLU A 7 20.86 0.39 10.34
N ASN A 8 22.15 0.51 10.08
CA ASN A 8 23.00 -0.52 9.44
C ASN A 8 22.38 -1.12 8.17
N ARG A 9 21.81 -0.27 7.30
CA ARG A 9 21.13 -0.68 6.07
C ARG A 9 21.79 -0.12 4.83
N ALA A 10 21.69 -0.87 3.74
CA ALA A 10 22.00 -0.35 2.42
C ALA A 10 20.98 0.77 2.04
N VAL A 11 21.45 1.80 1.33
CA VAL A 11 20.62 2.91 0.84
C VAL A 11 20.60 2.84 -0.68
N LEU A 12 19.60 2.12 -1.20
CA LEU A 12 19.50 1.82 -2.64
C LEU A 12 18.13 2.17 -3.24
N HIS A 13 17.40 3.13 -2.66
CA HIS A 13 16.15 3.63 -3.23
C HIS A 13 16.28 4.06 -4.70
N THR A 14 17.50 4.37 -5.17
CA THR A 14 17.80 4.67 -6.58
C THR A 14 17.57 3.46 -7.51
N ALA A 15 17.70 2.22 -7.01
CA ALA A 15 17.42 1.01 -7.76
C ALA A 15 15.97 0.95 -8.25
N LEU A 16 15.03 1.57 -7.50
CA LEU A 16 13.62 1.66 -7.89
C LEU A 16 13.40 2.45 -9.19
N ARG A 17 14.36 3.28 -9.60
CA ARG A 17 14.31 4.11 -10.82
C ARG A 17 15.36 3.69 -11.85
N ALA A 18 16.07 2.60 -11.61
CA ALA A 18 17.05 2.07 -12.55
C ALA A 18 16.36 1.48 -13.80
N LYS A 19 17.12 1.32 -14.88
CA LYS A 19 16.67 0.64 -16.09
C LYS A 19 16.55 -0.86 -15.85
N ALA A 20 15.73 -1.54 -16.66
CA ALA A 20 15.48 -2.98 -16.52
C ALA A 20 16.74 -3.85 -16.74
N ASP A 21 17.68 -3.37 -17.52
CA ASP A 21 18.96 -4.04 -17.84
C ASP A 21 20.09 -3.69 -16.84
N ALA A 22 19.82 -2.85 -15.85
CA ALA A 22 20.80 -2.50 -14.83
C ALA A 22 21.11 -3.69 -13.91
N VAL A 23 22.35 -3.72 -13.40
CA VAL A 23 22.79 -4.70 -12.40
C VAL A 23 23.15 -3.95 -11.13
N ILE A 24 22.33 -4.11 -10.11
CA ILE A 24 22.52 -3.50 -8.77
C ILE A 24 22.44 -4.61 -7.74
N ASN A 25 23.58 -4.90 -7.10
CA ASN A 25 23.67 -6.01 -6.17
C ASN A 25 23.51 -5.57 -4.71
N VAL A 26 22.68 -6.32 -3.98
CA VAL A 26 22.56 -6.29 -2.53
C VAL A 26 22.94 -7.69 -2.05
N GLU A 27 23.95 -7.80 -1.19
CA GLU A 27 24.43 -9.07 -0.66
C GLU A 27 24.71 -10.13 -1.76
N GLY A 28 25.23 -9.69 -2.90
CA GLY A 28 25.56 -10.55 -4.04
C GLY A 28 24.39 -10.86 -5.00
N VAL A 29 23.18 -10.44 -4.68
CA VAL A 29 21.97 -10.67 -5.52
C VAL A 29 21.60 -9.41 -6.26
N ASN A 30 21.38 -9.52 -7.58
CA ASN A 30 20.85 -8.42 -8.38
C ASN A 30 19.37 -8.18 -8.04
N VAL A 31 19.05 -7.00 -7.50
CA VAL A 31 17.69 -6.66 -7.05
C VAL A 31 16.78 -6.12 -8.16
N ILE A 32 17.31 -5.83 -9.34
CA ILE A 32 16.54 -5.21 -10.43
C ILE A 32 15.41 -6.10 -10.94
N PRO A 33 15.59 -7.41 -11.17
CA PRO A 33 14.50 -8.29 -11.61
C PRO A 33 13.31 -8.24 -10.66
N GLU A 34 13.52 -8.37 -9.36
CA GLU A 34 12.47 -8.33 -8.34
C GLU A 34 11.76 -6.96 -8.31
N VAL A 35 12.51 -5.86 -8.47
CA VAL A 35 11.90 -4.50 -8.57
C VAL A 35 10.93 -4.43 -9.74
N PHE A 36 11.29 -5.02 -10.89
CA PHE A 36 10.41 -4.99 -12.06
C PHE A 36 9.22 -5.95 -11.93
N GLU A 37 9.36 -7.08 -11.26
CA GLU A 37 8.23 -7.96 -10.92
C GLU A 37 7.20 -7.22 -10.03
N VAL A 38 7.66 -6.52 -9.00
CA VAL A 38 6.76 -5.73 -8.15
C VAL A 38 6.09 -4.60 -8.92
N LYS A 39 6.81 -3.90 -9.80
CA LYS A 39 6.21 -2.89 -10.68
C LYS A 39 5.16 -3.48 -11.61
N ALA A 40 5.41 -4.63 -12.20
CA ALA A 40 4.45 -5.33 -13.05
C ALA A 40 3.20 -5.74 -12.26
N LYS A 41 3.37 -6.26 -11.04
CA LYS A 41 2.28 -6.59 -10.13
C LYS A 41 1.43 -5.36 -9.80
N ILE A 42 2.06 -4.22 -9.46
CA ILE A 42 1.36 -2.96 -9.20
C ILE A 42 0.55 -2.53 -10.43
N LYS A 43 1.16 -2.56 -11.61
CA LYS A 43 0.50 -2.19 -12.87
C LYS A 43 -0.73 -3.07 -13.14
N THR A 44 -0.59 -4.39 -13.02
CA THR A 44 -1.71 -5.34 -13.23
C THR A 44 -2.83 -5.06 -12.23
N PHE A 45 -2.50 -4.98 -10.95
CA PHE A 45 -3.48 -4.71 -9.90
C PHE A 45 -4.21 -3.38 -10.09
N THR A 46 -3.46 -2.31 -10.41
CA THR A 46 -4.03 -0.98 -10.68
C THR A 46 -5.00 -1.05 -11.85
N ASN A 47 -4.60 -1.67 -12.96
CA ASN A 47 -5.46 -1.82 -14.13
C ASN A 47 -6.74 -2.60 -13.82
N GLU A 48 -6.65 -3.69 -13.05
CA GLU A 48 -7.82 -4.48 -12.64
C GLU A 48 -8.80 -3.67 -11.78
N VAL A 49 -8.29 -2.87 -10.85
CA VAL A 49 -9.13 -2.01 -9.97
C VAL A 49 -9.76 -0.88 -10.77
N VAL A 50 -8.96 -0.13 -11.52
CA VAL A 50 -9.42 1.04 -12.29
C VAL A 50 -10.39 0.64 -13.40
N SER A 51 -10.18 -0.49 -14.07
CA SER A 51 -11.10 -0.99 -15.11
C SER A 51 -12.36 -1.68 -14.55
N GLY A 52 -12.44 -1.89 -13.23
CA GLY A 52 -13.56 -2.58 -12.60
C GLY A 52 -13.60 -4.10 -12.81
N ILE A 53 -12.49 -4.70 -13.29
CA ILE A 53 -12.32 -6.16 -13.34
C ILE A 53 -12.26 -6.71 -11.93
N ARG A 54 -11.46 -6.09 -11.06
CA ARG A 54 -11.42 -6.39 -9.63
C ARG A 54 -12.59 -5.73 -8.92
N LYS A 55 -13.32 -6.51 -8.15
CA LYS A 55 -14.58 -6.09 -7.51
C LYS A 55 -14.57 -6.40 -6.02
N GLY A 56 -15.36 -5.65 -5.28
CA GLY A 56 -15.66 -5.92 -3.88
C GLY A 56 -16.50 -7.20 -3.68
N TYR A 57 -16.76 -7.53 -2.43
CA TYR A 57 -17.43 -8.79 -2.04
C TYR A 57 -18.86 -8.91 -2.57
N THR A 58 -19.54 -7.80 -2.85
CA THR A 58 -20.88 -7.77 -3.45
C THR A 58 -20.87 -7.76 -4.98
N GLY A 59 -19.68 -7.80 -5.62
CA GLY A 59 -19.54 -7.70 -7.06
C GLY A 59 -19.58 -6.26 -7.61
N LYS A 60 -19.63 -5.25 -6.75
CA LYS A 60 -19.54 -3.83 -7.13
C LYS A 60 -18.07 -3.45 -7.40
N THR A 61 -17.86 -2.48 -8.29
CA THR A 61 -16.56 -1.87 -8.55
C THR A 61 -16.15 -0.96 -7.40
N PHE A 62 -14.85 -0.78 -7.22
CA PHE A 62 -14.32 0.15 -6.23
C PHE A 62 -14.53 1.60 -6.66
N THR A 63 -14.88 2.45 -5.71
CA THR A 63 -15.02 3.90 -5.85
C THR A 63 -14.06 4.66 -4.95
N ASP A 64 -13.63 4.02 -3.88
CA ASP A 64 -12.81 4.62 -2.83
C ASP A 64 -11.62 3.72 -2.47
N VAL A 65 -10.49 4.34 -2.17
CA VAL A 65 -9.27 3.71 -1.67
C VAL A 65 -8.87 4.38 -0.38
N VAL A 66 -8.59 3.61 0.67
CA VAL A 66 -8.09 4.13 1.94
C VAL A 66 -6.65 3.65 2.15
N ASN A 67 -5.70 4.55 2.10
CA ASN A 67 -4.30 4.29 2.45
C ASN A 67 -4.12 4.43 3.96
N ILE A 68 -3.68 3.37 4.62
CA ILE A 68 -3.44 3.33 6.06
C ILE A 68 -1.96 3.18 6.31
N GLY A 69 -1.31 4.24 6.75
CA GLY A 69 0.13 4.25 6.97
C GLY A 69 0.56 5.51 7.71
N ILE A 70 1.79 5.57 8.23
CA ILE A 70 2.31 6.72 8.96
C ILE A 70 3.70 7.12 8.44
N GLY A 71 4.07 8.38 8.58
CA GLY A 71 5.37 8.90 8.16
C GLY A 71 5.62 8.73 6.67
N GLY A 72 6.67 8.00 6.27
CA GLY A 72 6.98 7.75 4.86
C GLY A 72 5.93 6.94 4.10
N SER A 73 5.09 6.20 4.82
CA SER A 73 3.98 5.42 4.24
C SER A 73 2.72 6.26 4.01
N ASP A 74 2.72 7.53 4.42
CA ASP A 74 1.62 8.48 4.30
C ASP A 74 2.03 9.73 3.52
N LEU A 75 3.01 10.47 4.02
CA LEU A 75 3.34 11.83 3.54
C LEU A 75 3.70 11.91 2.06
N GLY A 76 4.48 10.96 1.56
CA GLY A 76 4.83 10.90 0.14
C GLY A 76 3.62 10.63 -0.76
N PRO A 77 2.85 9.58 -0.48
CA PRO A 77 1.59 9.28 -1.18
C PRO A 77 0.59 10.45 -1.14
N VAL A 78 0.32 11.05 0.02
CA VAL A 78 -0.57 12.23 0.13
C VAL A 78 -0.10 13.36 -0.78
N MET A 79 1.17 13.75 -0.64
CA MET A 79 1.76 14.83 -1.44
C MET A 79 1.59 14.58 -2.95
N ALA A 80 1.88 13.36 -3.40
CA ALA A 80 1.80 13.03 -4.81
C ALA A 80 0.36 12.98 -5.33
N VAL A 81 -0.58 12.40 -4.58
CA VAL A 81 -2.00 12.36 -4.96
C VAL A 81 -2.56 13.78 -5.03
N GLU A 82 -2.27 14.64 -4.06
CA GLU A 82 -2.71 16.04 -4.08
C GLU A 82 -2.09 16.83 -5.25
N ALA A 83 -0.79 16.67 -5.49
CA ALA A 83 -0.12 17.34 -6.61
C ALA A 83 -0.62 16.87 -7.99
N LEU A 84 -1.11 15.66 -8.10
CA LEU A 84 -1.55 15.06 -9.35
C LEU A 84 -3.08 15.05 -9.51
N GLN A 85 -3.83 15.82 -8.74
CA GLN A 85 -5.30 15.88 -8.79
C GLN A 85 -5.86 16.11 -10.21
N PHE A 86 -5.14 16.83 -11.05
CA PHE A 86 -5.54 17.05 -12.46
C PHE A 86 -5.62 15.74 -13.27
N TYR A 87 -4.80 14.75 -12.92
CA TYR A 87 -4.74 13.45 -13.60
C TYR A 87 -5.56 12.35 -12.91
N LYS A 88 -6.30 12.69 -11.86
CA LYS A 88 -7.08 11.75 -11.08
C LYS A 88 -8.13 11.03 -11.95
N ASN A 89 -8.21 9.71 -11.77
CA ASN A 89 -9.29 8.90 -12.33
C ASN A 89 -10.56 8.95 -11.43
N HIS A 90 -11.47 8.01 -11.56
CA HIS A 90 -12.73 7.97 -10.80
C HIS A 90 -12.59 7.55 -9.33
N LEU A 91 -11.43 7.02 -8.91
CA LEU A 91 -11.21 6.57 -7.53
C LEU A 91 -10.93 7.76 -6.61
N ASN A 92 -11.60 7.82 -5.46
CA ASN A 92 -11.29 8.75 -4.40
C ASN A 92 -10.29 8.11 -3.44
N VAL A 93 -9.15 8.75 -3.22
CA VAL A 93 -8.12 8.25 -2.32
C VAL A 93 -8.14 9.03 -1.01
N HIS A 94 -8.26 8.31 0.09
CA HIS A 94 -8.28 8.81 1.45
C HIS A 94 -7.05 8.32 2.20
N PHE A 95 -6.59 9.08 3.19
CA PHE A 95 -5.40 8.76 3.96
C PHE A 95 -5.69 8.75 5.46
N VAL A 96 -5.34 7.67 6.13
CA VAL A 96 -5.44 7.51 7.58
C VAL A 96 -4.03 7.29 8.14
N SER A 97 -3.50 8.28 8.87
CA SER A 97 -2.10 8.29 9.29
C SER A 97 -1.92 8.20 10.80
N ASN A 98 -2.41 9.16 11.55
CA ASN A 98 -2.22 9.19 13.00
C ASN A 98 -3.18 8.24 13.72
N VAL A 99 -2.77 7.81 14.94
CA VAL A 99 -3.62 7.03 15.85
C VAL A 99 -4.65 7.94 16.52
N ASP A 100 -5.53 8.48 15.72
CA ASP A 100 -6.62 9.37 16.11
C ASP A 100 -7.94 8.76 15.65
N GLY A 101 -8.75 8.32 16.62
CA GLY A 101 -10.03 7.66 16.35
C GLY A 101 -11.01 8.57 15.61
N ASP A 102 -11.01 9.86 15.89
CA ASP A 102 -11.89 10.82 15.23
C ASP A 102 -11.51 10.97 13.76
N HIS A 103 -10.20 11.04 13.44
CA HIS A 103 -9.74 11.11 12.05
C HIS A 103 -10.16 9.86 11.24
N ALA A 104 -9.93 8.67 11.79
CA ALA A 104 -10.35 7.43 11.13
C ALA A 104 -11.88 7.39 10.94
N ASN A 105 -12.65 7.74 11.97
CA ASN A 105 -14.12 7.76 11.91
C ASN A 105 -14.66 8.79 10.91
N GLU A 106 -14.07 9.99 10.83
CA GLU A 106 -14.48 11.03 9.88
C GLU A 106 -14.30 10.59 8.42
N ILE A 107 -13.35 9.71 8.15
CA ILE A 107 -13.15 9.11 6.84
C ILE A 107 -14.17 8.00 6.60
N ILE A 108 -14.19 6.95 7.45
CA ILE A 108 -14.98 5.74 7.19
C ILE A 108 -16.48 5.99 7.20
N LYS A 109 -16.99 6.96 7.98
CA LYS A 109 -18.43 7.28 8.02
C LYS A 109 -18.99 7.75 6.67
N LYS A 110 -18.12 8.21 5.76
CA LYS A 110 -18.49 8.69 4.40
C LYS A 110 -18.36 7.58 3.34
N LEU A 111 -17.82 6.43 3.71
CA LEU A 111 -17.47 5.36 2.79
C LEU A 111 -18.51 4.25 2.80
N ASN A 112 -18.60 3.55 1.67
CA ASN A 112 -19.38 2.33 1.55
C ASN A 112 -18.42 1.13 1.59
N PRO A 113 -18.54 0.21 2.59
CA PRO A 113 -17.65 -0.94 2.70
C PRO A 113 -17.67 -1.85 1.45
N GLU A 114 -18.78 -1.88 0.70
CA GLU A 114 -18.89 -2.70 -0.51
C GLU A 114 -18.02 -2.21 -1.67
N THR A 115 -17.65 -0.92 -1.68
CA THR A 115 -16.93 -0.27 -2.78
C THR A 115 -15.62 0.37 -2.36
N THR A 116 -15.14 0.08 -1.15
CA THR A 116 -13.89 0.65 -0.61
C THR A 116 -12.78 -0.40 -0.59
N LEU A 117 -11.62 -0.05 -1.12
CA LEU A 117 -10.38 -0.82 -1.06
C LEU A 117 -9.45 -0.24 0.01
N PHE A 118 -8.85 -1.08 0.85
CA PHE A 118 -7.95 -0.68 1.93
C PHE A 118 -6.52 -1.11 1.64
N VAL A 119 -5.59 -0.16 1.67
CA VAL A 119 -4.15 -0.37 1.43
C VAL A 119 -3.41 -0.14 2.75
N ILE A 120 -3.00 -1.20 3.42
CA ILE A 120 -2.23 -1.13 4.67
C ILE A 120 -0.75 -1.05 4.33
N VAL A 121 -0.12 0.07 4.63
CA VAL A 121 1.28 0.34 4.31
C VAL A 121 2.12 0.32 5.58
N SER A 122 2.72 -0.84 5.88
CA SER A 122 3.60 -1.03 7.03
C SER A 122 4.69 -2.03 6.71
N LYS A 123 5.95 -1.58 6.63
CA LYS A 123 7.10 -2.39 6.23
C LYS A 123 7.21 -3.68 7.04
N THR A 124 7.17 -3.58 8.36
CA THR A 124 7.29 -4.71 9.29
C THR A 124 5.96 -5.31 9.73
N PHE A 125 4.85 -4.64 9.37
CA PHE A 125 3.51 -4.95 9.87
C PHE A 125 3.45 -5.02 11.41
N THR A 126 4.16 -4.06 12.07
CA THR A 126 4.27 -3.95 13.54
C THR A 126 4.10 -2.53 14.03
N THR A 127 3.96 -1.54 13.14
CA THR A 127 3.78 -0.14 13.51
C THR A 127 2.44 0.00 14.21
N GLN A 128 2.48 0.33 15.50
CA GLN A 128 1.31 0.30 16.37
C GLN A 128 0.16 1.20 15.87
N GLU A 129 0.48 2.40 15.43
CA GLU A 129 -0.50 3.37 14.91
C GLU A 129 -1.20 2.83 13.65
N THR A 130 -0.43 2.28 12.72
CA THR A 130 -0.97 1.69 11.49
C THR A 130 -1.85 0.48 11.80
N LEU A 131 -1.42 -0.40 12.70
CA LEU A 131 -2.19 -1.58 13.07
C LEU A 131 -3.47 -1.22 13.83
N THR A 132 -3.42 -0.26 14.76
CA THR A 132 -4.60 0.21 15.50
C THR A 132 -5.65 0.77 14.54
N ASN A 133 -5.24 1.62 13.60
CA ASN A 133 -6.13 2.15 12.57
C ASN A 133 -6.69 1.05 11.66
N SER A 134 -5.83 0.11 11.24
CA SER A 134 -6.24 -1.01 10.38
C SER A 134 -7.24 -1.92 11.07
N GLU A 135 -7.05 -2.24 12.35
CA GLU A 135 -7.98 -3.03 13.15
C GLU A 135 -9.32 -2.30 13.37
N THR A 136 -9.29 -0.99 13.60
CA THR A 136 -10.50 -0.17 13.75
C THR A 136 -11.31 -0.18 12.45
N ILE A 137 -10.66 0.05 11.32
CA ILE A 137 -11.30 0.05 10.00
C ILE A 137 -11.79 -1.36 9.64
N ARG A 138 -11.02 -2.42 9.94
CA ARG A 138 -11.44 -3.80 9.73
C ARG A 138 -12.68 -4.15 10.54
N LYS A 139 -12.75 -3.75 11.82
CA LYS A 139 -13.94 -3.93 12.65
C LYS A 139 -15.17 -3.24 12.08
N TRP A 140 -15.01 -2.02 11.56
CA TRP A 140 -16.07 -1.32 10.86
C TRP A 140 -16.49 -2.07 9.58
N PHE A 141 -15.58 -2.51 8.76
CA PHE A 141 -15.85 -3.28 7.54
C PHE A 141 -16.63 -4.57 7.85
N LEU A 142 -16.25 -5.30 8.89
CA LEU A 142 -16.88 -6.55 9.32
C LEU A 142 -18.29 -6.38 9.91
N GLN A 143 -18.79 -5.16 10.07
CA GLN A 143 -20.21 -4.93 10.41
C GLN A 143 -21.13 -5.24 9.21
N SER A 144 -20.60 -5.23 7.99
CA SER A 144 -21.35 -5.43 6.75
C SER A 144 -20.82 -6.61 5.91
N ALA A 145 -19.66 -7.15 6.25
CA ALA A 145 -18.96 -8.18 5.48
C ALA A 145 -18.46 -9.32 6.39
N THR A 146 -18.02 -10.41 5.80
CA THR A 146 -17.46 -11.57 6.52
C THR A 146 -15.92 -11.49 6.60
N GLN A 147 -15.33 -12.34 7.45
CA GLN A 147 -13.87 -12.48 7.53
C GLN A 147 -13.24 -12.89 6.20
N GLU A 148 -13.91 -13.70 5.41
CA GLU A 148 -13.44 -14.15 4.09
C GLU A 148 -13.42 -13.01 3.08
N ASP A 149 -14.29 -12.01 3.23
CA ASP A 149 -14.37 -10.84 2.36
C ASP A 149 -13.20 -9.86 2.56
N VAL A 150 -12.50 -9.93 3.71
CA VAL A 150 -11.26 -9.16 3.95
C VAL A 150 -10.26 -9.40 2.82
N ALA A 151 -10.12 -10.63 2.34
CA ALA A 151 -9.21 -10.98 1.24
C ALA A 151 -9.51 -10.26 -0.08
N LYS A 152 -10.74 -9.76 -0.28
CA LYS A 152 -11.13 -9.02 -1.49
C LYS A 152 -10.90 -7.52 -1.37
N HIS A 153 -10.93 -6.98 -0.15
CA HIS A 153 -10.93 -5.54 0.12
C HIS A 153 -9.63 -5.01 0.73
N PHE A 154 -8.82 -5.88 1.33
CA PHE A 154 -7.58 -5.45 1.98
C PHE A 154 -6.37 -5.94 1.21
N VAL A 155 -5.44 -5.01 0.99
CA VAL A 155 -4.11 -5.28 0.43
C VAL A 155 -3.04 -4.72 1.36
N ALA A 156 -1.84 -5.26 1.31
CA ALA A 156 -0.75 -4.82 2.16
C ALA A 156 0.51 -4.49 1.37
N VAL A 157 1.22 -3.47 1.81
CA VAL A 157 2.59 -3.19 1.43
C VAL A 157 3.48 -3.52 2.62
N SER A 158 4.16 -4.66 2.57
CA SER A 158 4.91 -5.19 3.73
C SER A 158 5.97 -6.20 3.32
N THR A 159 6.94 -6.42 4.21
CA THR A 159 7.91 -7.53 4.15
C THR A 159 7.46 -8.73 4.99
N ASN A 160 6.47 -8.56 5.88
CA ASN A 160 6.07 -9.55 6.87
C ASN A 160 4.82 -10.33 6.43
N MET A 161 5.05 -11.35 5.60
CA MET A 161 3.97 -12.19 5.06
C MET A 161 3.15 -12.90 6.14
N GLN A 162 3.80 -13.37 7.22
CA GLN A 162 3.12 -14.08 8.29
C GLN A 162 2.05 -13.19 8.95
N LYS A 163 2.43 -12.01 9.42
CA LYS A 163 1.48 -11.09 10.09
C LYS A 163 0.39 -10.57 9.17
N VAL A 164 0.71 -10.36 7.89
CA VAL A 164 -0.28 -9.95 6.89
C VAL A 164 -1.33 -11.05 6.69
N THR A 165 -0.91 -12.32 6.62
CA THR A 165 -1.82 -13.47 6.50
C THR A 165 -2.65 -13.66 7.77
N GLU A 166 -2.06 -13.51 8.95
CA GLU A 166 -2.78 -13.55 10.23
C GLU A 166 -3.86 -12.48 10.34
N PHE A 167 -3.64 -11.31 9.73
CA PHE A 167 -4.65 -10.24 9.63
C PHE A 167 -5.84 -10.63 8.72
N GLY A 168 -5.68 -11.60 7.83
CA GLY A 168 -6.70 -12.08 6.88
C GLY A 168 -6.51 -11.57 5.45
N ILE A 169 -5.41 -10.93 5.14
CA ILE A 169 -5.09 -10.48 3.78
C ILE A 169 -4.56 -11.66 2.96
N ASN A 170 -5.10 -11.83 1.75
CA ASN A 170 -4.61 -12.85 0.82
C ASN A 170 -3.15 -12.56 0.45
N PRO A 171 -2.23 -13.55 0.51
CA PRO A 171 -0.84 -13.40 0.08
C PRO A 171 -0.66 -12.82 -1.33
N ASP A 172 -1.58 -13.10 -2.25
CA ASP A 172 -1.56 -12.53 -3.60
C ASP A 172 -1.77 -11.00 -3.61
N ASN A 173 -2.38 -10.47 -2.56
CA ASN A 173 -2.63 -9.03 -2.36
C ASN A 173 -1.53 -8.35 -1.54
N VAL A 174 -0.37 -8.98 -1.37
CA VAL A 174 0.78 -8.37 -0.69
C VAL A 174 1.77 -7.86 -1.70
N PHE A 175 2.15 -6.60 -1.55
CA PHE A 175 3.15 -5.92 -2.37
C PHE A 175 4.43 -5.79 -1.55
N PRO A 176 5.51 -6.50 -1.91
CA PRO A 176 6.75 -6.47 -1.15
C PRO A 176 7.46 -5.12 -1.28
N MET A 177 8.25 -4.83 -0.28
CA MET A 177 9.23 -3.76 -0.27
C MET A 177 10.54 -4.27 0.33
N TRP A 178 11.58 -3.44 0.35
CA TRP A 178 12.93 -3.91 0.69
C TRP A 178 13.55 -3.11 1.83
N ASP A 179 14.44 -3.75 2.59
CA ASP A 179 15.15 -3.11 3.70
C ASP A 179 16.08 -1.99 3.27
N TRP A 180 16.61 -2.06 2.06
CA TRP A 180 17.45 -1.02 1.46
C TRP A 180 16.65 0.21 0.96
N VAL A 181 15.33 0.24 1.16
CA VAL A 181 14.48 1.40 0.90
C VAL A 181 14.11 2.05 2.24
N GLY A 182 14.65 3.23 2.52
CA GLY A 182 14.29 4.03 3.69
C GLY A 182 12.90 4.63 3.56
N GLY A 183 12.17 4.81 4.69
CA GLY A 183 10.80 5.30 4.72
C GLY A 183 10.57 6.59 3.94
N ARG A 184 11.42 7.61 4.14
CA ARG A 184 11.32 8.91 3.46
C ARG A 184 11.61 8.87 1.95
N PHE A 185 12.15 7.78 1.43
CA PHE A 185 12.45 7.56 0.01
C PHE A 185 11.60 6.45 -0.61
N SER A 186 10.57 5.98 0.11
CA SER A 186 9.79 4.78 -0.27
C SER A 186 8.71 5.04 -1.31
N LEU A 187 8.40 6.30 -1.62
CA LEU A 187 7.37 6.70 -2.59
C LEU A 187 7.44 5.92 -3.92
N TRP A 188 8.65 5.62 -4.40
CA TRP A 188 8.92 4.93 -5.66
C TRP A 188 8.84 3.40 -5.56
N SER A 189 8.60 2.86 -4.37
CA SER A 189 8.34 1.44 -4.12
C SER A 189 6.84 1.14 -4.17
N ALA A 190 6.44 -0.05 -3.72
CA ALA A 190 5.03 -0.40 -3.56
C ALA A 190 4.25 0.52 -2.60
N VAL A 191 4.92 1.34 -1.78
CA VAL A 191 4.30 2.41 -0.97
C VAL A 191 3.51 3.38 -1.85
N GLY A 192 3.90 3.57 -3.11
CA GLY A 192 3.17 4.39 -4.09
C GLY A 192 1.95 3.73 -4.71
N LEU A 193 1.48 2.58 -4.24
CA LEU A 193 0.32 1.89 -4.79
C LEU A 193 -0.93 2.77 -4.81
N SER A 194 -1.17 3.54 -3.74
CA SER A 194 -2.30 4.47 -3.67
C SER A 194 -2.23 5.59 -4.72
N ILE A 195 -1.02 6.02 -5.11
CA ILE A 195 -0.81 6.97 -6.20
C ILE A 195 -1.18 6.33 -7.54
N SER A 196 -0.68 5.11 -7.79
CA SER A 196 -1.03 4.38 -9.01
C SER A 196 -2.54 4.18 -9.13
N LEU A 197 -3.23 3.86 -8.04
CA LEU A 197 -4.68 3.75 -8.00
C LEU A 197 -5.38 5.09 -8.26
N ALA A 198 -4.81 6.22 -7.82
CA ALA A 198 -5.41 7.55 -8.01
C ALA A 198 -5.32 8.07 -9.44
N VAL A 199 -4.18 7.84 -10.12
CA VAL A 199 -3.88 8.50 -11.41
C VAL A 199 -3.72 7.52 -12.59
N GLY A 200 -3.84 6.23 -12.37
CA GLY A 200 -3.82 5.19 -13.40
C GLY A 200 -2.48 4.58 -13.61
#